data_23620a1cf0935ca3523a1e5d5aace04b
#
_entry.id   23620a1cf0935ca3523a1e5d5aace04b
#
_cell.length_a   1.000
_cell.length_b   1.000
_cell.length_c   1.000
_cell.angle_alpha   90.00
_cell.angle_beta   90.00
_cell.angle_gamma   90.00
#
_symmetry.space_group_name_H-M   'P 1'
#
loop_
_entity.id
_entity.type
_entity.pdbx_description
1 polymer ?
#
loop_
_entity_poly.entity_id
_entity_poly.type
_entity_poly.pdbx_seq_one_letter_code
_entity_poly.pdbx_strand_id
1 'polypeptide(L)'
;NAVDLIVVDSVAALTPRAEIEGDMGDSHMGLQARLMSQALRKLTSIVSRSNVSIIFINQLRMKIGVMFGNPETTTGGNALKFYSSVRMEIRSAGKIEGNGPDGKILVGNKAKVKVVKNKVAPPFKIAIFDIMFNKGISYEGDLIDLAERYSIARKAGAFYSYQEKTIGQGRENTKNYLIANPEVAQQMHKEVVEKIKESIV
;
A
#
# COMPACT_ATOMS: atom_id res chain seq x y z
N ASN A 1 14.99 -7.59 -21.71
CA ASN A 1 13.61 -7.46 -21.27
C ASN A 1 13.03 -6.18 -21.87
N ALA A 2 11.78 -6.24 -22.33
CA ALA A 2 11.08 -5.05 -22.83
C ALA A 2 10.44 -4.25 -21.68
N VAL A 3 10.16 -4.89 -20.54
CA VAL A 3 9.54 -4.29 -19.35
C VAL A 3 10.10 -4.95 -18.08
N ASP A 4 10.17 -4.19 -16.99
CA ASP A 4 10.63 -4.65 -15.67
C ASP A 4 9.46 -4.83 -14.70
N LEU A 5 8.37 -4.10 -14.91
CA LEU A 5 7.19 -4.12 -14.07
C LEU A 5 5.91 -4.13 -14.91
N ILE A 6 4.98 -5.01 -14.54
CA ILE A 6 3.62 -5.05 -15.09
C ILE A 6 2.63 -4.83 -13.95
N VAL A 7 1.69 -3.91 -14.13
CA VAL A 7 0.60 -3.66 -13.18
C VAL A 7 -0.72 -4.03 -13.85
N VAL A 8 -1.49 -4.91 -13.21
CA VAL A 8 -2.85 -5.30 -13.64
C VAL A 8 -3.85 -4.65 -12.70
N ASP A 9 -4.51 -3.59 -13.16
CA ASP A 9 -5.57 -2.87 -12.44
C ASP A 9 -6.89 -2.98 -13.21
N SER A 10 -7.78 -3.80 -12.78
CA SER A 10 -7.75 -4.72 -11.65
C SER A 10 -8.11 -6.14 -12.11
N VAL A 11 -7.86 -7.13 -11.26
CA VAL A 11 -8.28 -8.52 -11.52
C VAL A 11 -9.78 -8.61 -11.78
N ALA A 12 -10.59 -7.77 -11.14
CA ALA A 12 -12.04 -7.71 -11.31
C ALA A 12 -12.48 -7.38 -12.77
N ALA A 13 -11.62 -6.69 -13.52
CA ALA A 13 -11.89 -6.29 -14.91
C ALA A 13 -11.45 -7.34 -15.95
N LEU A 14 -10.79 -8.41 -15.52
CA LEU A 14 -10.39 -9.50 -16.41
C LEU A 14 -11.59 -10.40 -16.70
N THR A 15 -12.18 -10.20 -17.87
CA THR A 15 -13.38 -10.91 -18.31
C THR A 15 -13.00 -12.10 -19.20
N PRO A 16 -13.49 -13.33 -18.90
CA PRO A 16 -13.32 -14.46 -19.78
C PRO A 16 -13.99 -14.24 -21.15
N ARG A 17 -13.40 -14.77 -22.22
CA ARG A 17 -13.91 -14.61 -23.58
C ARG A 17 -15.37 -15.12 -23.72
N ALA A 18 -15.70 -16.23 -23.09
CA ALA A 18 -17.05 -16.80 -23.10
C ALA A 18 -18.08 -15.88 -22.42
N GLU A 19 -17.68 -15.03 -21.50
CA GLU A 19 -18.55 -14.03 -20.86
C GLU A 19 -18.75 -12.80 -21.76
N ILE A 20 -17.72 -12.47 -22.59
CA ILE A 20 -17.82 -11.36 -23.56
C ILE A 20 -18.72 -11.76 -24.74
N GLU A 21 -18.64 -13.02 -25.17
CA GLU A 21 -19.38 -13.55 -26.32
C GLU A 21 -20.79 -14.11 -25.95
N GLY A 22 -21.09 -14.26 -24.64
CA GLY A 22 -22.38 -14.74 -24.14
C GLY A 22 -23.45 -13.66 -24.08
N ASP A 23 -24.70 -14.07 -23.91
CA ASP A 23 -25.84 -13.18 -23.77
C ASP A 23 -25.94 -12.60 -22.34
N MET A 24 -26.55 -11.42 -22.22
CA MET A 24 -26.83 -10.81 -20.91
C MET A 24 -27.79 -11.68 -20.11
N GLY A 25 -27.30 -12.16 -18.96
CA GLY A 25 -28.09 -13.06 -18.08
C GLY A 25 -27.59 -14.50 -18.05
N ASP A 26 -26.65 -14.87 -18.90
CA ASP A 26 -26.00 -16.17 -18.86
C ASP A 26 -25.23 -16.38 -17.56
N SER A 27 -25.34 -17.59 -17.02
CA SER A 27 -24.62 -17.94 -15.78
C SER A 27 -23.17 -18.33 -16.04
N HIS A 28 -22.25 -17.42 -15.73
CA HIS A 28 -20.82 -17.62 -15.91
C HIS A 28 -20.08 -17.93 -14.61
N MET A 29 -20.72 -18.65 -13.68
CA MET A 29 -20.15 -18.98 -12.37
C MET A 29 -18.78 -19.67 -12.49
N GLY A 30 -17.77 -19.09 -11.83
CA GLY A 30 -16.43 -19.67 -11.73
C GLY A 30 -15.53 -19.52 -12.96
N LEU A 31 -16.00 -18.97 -14.08
CA LEU A 31 -15.17 -18.79 -15.28
C LEU A 31 -13.95 -17.89 -15.02
N GLN A 32 -14.13 -16.78 -14.32
CA GLN A 32 -13.01 -15.90 -13.95
C GLN A 32 -11.98 -16.61 -13.06
N ALA A 33 -12.41 -17.45 -12.13
CA ALA A 33 -11.49 -18.23 -11.29
C ALA A 33 -10.71 -19.28 -12.10
N ARG A 34 -11.33 -19.90 -13.11
CA ARG A 34 -10.66 -20.78 -14.08
C ARG A 34 -9.66 -20.03 -14.92
N LEU A 35 -10.04 -18.88 -15.47
CA LEU A 35 -9.15 -17.99 -16.23
C LEU A 35 -7.91 -17.65 -15.42
N MET A 36 -8.09 -17.17 -14.20
CA MET A 36 -6.97 -16.82 -13.33
C MET A 36 -6.06 -18.00 -12.99
N SER A 37 -6.64 -19.18 -12.73
CA SER A 37 -5.85 -20.38 -12.45
C SER A 37 -5.03 -20.83 -13.67
N GLN A 38 -5.56 -20.73 -14.87
CA GLN A 38 -4.83 -21.05 -16.10
C GLN A 38 -3.78 -20.00 -16.44
N ALA A 39 -4.13 -18.72 -16.34
CA ALA A 39 -3.23 -17.60 -16.61
C ALA A 39 -2.02 -17.63 -15.69
N LEU A 40 -2.23 -17.77 -14.38
CA LEU A 40 -1.14 -17.78 -13.39
C LEU A 40 -0.21 -18.97 -13.57
N ARG A 41 -0.69 -20.16 -13.95
CA ARG A 41 0.18 -21.28 -14.31
C ARG A 41 1.13 -20.97 -15.46
N LYS A 42 0.62 -20.32 -16.50
CA LYS A 42 1.44 -19.93 -17.67
C LYS A 42 2.39 -18.78 -17.31
N LEU A 43 1.87 -17.74 -16.64
CA LEU A 43 2.63 -16.54 -16.29
C LEU A 43 3.78 -16.83 -15.34
N THR A 44 3.61 -17.71 -14.34
CA THR A 44 4.64 -18.00 -13.34
C THR A 44 5.95 -18.47 -13.99
N SER A 45 5.88 -19.34 -14.99
CA SER A 45 7.07 -19.83 -15.71
C SER A 45 7.74 -18.72 -16.52
N ILE A 46 6.96 -17.88 -17.19
CA ILE A 46 7.47 -16.78 -18.03
C ILE A 46 8.12 -15.70 -17.17
N VAL A 47 7.42 -15.27 -16.13
CA VAL A 47 7.86 -14.22 -15.19
C VAL A 47 9.16 -14.60 -14.51
N SER A 48 9.27 -15.86 -14.05
CA SER A 48 10.49 -16.36 -13.40
C SER A 48 11.73 -16.32 -14.32
N ARG A 49 11.54 -16.49 -15.63
CA ARG A 49 12.64 -16.43 -16.61
C ARG A 49 12.97 -15.02 -17.08
N SER A 50 11.99 -14.11 -16.99
CA SER A 50 12.10 -12.76 -17.58
C SER A 50 12.57 -11.71 -16.57
N ASN A 51 12.78 -12.04 -15.30
CA ASN A 51 13.10 -11.10 -14.23
C ASN A 51 12.12 -9.90 -14.16
N VAL A 52 10.84 -10.14 -14.50
CA VAL A 52 9.77 -9.15 -14.48
C VAL A 52 8.99 -9.27 -13.19
N SER A 53 8.64 -8.16 -12.57
CA SER A 53 7.69 -8.12 -11.46
C SER A 53 6.27 -7.88 -11.95
N ILE A 54 5.27 -8.62 -11.40
CA ILE A 54 3.87 -8.39 -11.70
C ILE A 54 3.12 -8.02 -10.42
N ILE A 55 2.40 -6.90 -10.46
CA ILE A 55 1.49 -6.45 -9.41
C ILE A 55 0.05 -6.64 -9.89
N PHE A 56 -0.73 -7.42 -9.14
CA PHE A 56 -2.17 -7.56 -9.34
C PHE A 56 -2.91 -6.73 -8.29
N ILE A 57 -3.68 -5.75 -8.74
CA ILE A 57 -4.60 -5.01 -7.88
C ILE A 57 -5.93 -5.77 -7.87
N ASN A 58 -6.48 -6.02 -6.69
CA ASN A 58 -7.73 -6.75 -6.54
C ASN A 58 -8.67 -6.03 -5.55
N GLN A 59 -9.95 -6.30 -5.69
CA GLN A 59 -10.99 -5.71 -4.85
C GLN A 59 -11.48 -6.74 -3.84
N LEU A 60 -11.79 -6.26 -2.63
CA LEU A 60 -12.48 -7.06 -1.62
C LEU A 60 -13.97 -7.13 -1.94
N ARG A 61 -14.55 -8.29 -1.72
CA ARG A 61 -15.98 -8.58 -1.79
C ARG A 61 -16.41 -9.29 -0.52
N MET A 62 -17.66 -9.17 -0.17
CA MET A 62 -18.26 -9.88 0.97
C MET A 62 -19.00 -11.11 0.45
N LYS A 63 -18.73 -12.26 1.05
CA LYS A 63 -19.52 -13.47 0.80
C LYS A 63 -20.84 -13.36 1.53
N ILE A 64 -21.94 -13.57 0.80
CA ILE A 64 -23.29 -13.59 1.37
C ILE A 64 -23.46 -14.92 2.15
N GLY A 65 -24.13 -14.86 3.31
CA GLY A 65 -24.49 -16.04 4.10
C GLY A 65 -23.37 -16.60 5.01
N VAL A 66 -22.23 -15.91 5.15
CA VAL A 66 -21.18 -16.30 6.12
C VAL A 66 -21.51 -15.70 7.48
N MET A 67 -22.05 -16.52 8.39
CA MET A 67 -22.40 -16.08 9.75
C MET A 67 -21.22 -16.11 10.72
N PHE A 68 -20.21 -16.96 10.46
CA PHE A 68 -19.02 -17.13 11.31
C PHE A 68 -17.74 -17.05 10.48
N GLY A 69 -16.67 -16.48 11.06
CA GLY A 69 -15.39 -16.30 10.38
C GLY A 69 -15.31 -15.03 9.54
N ASN A 70 -14.30 -14.95 8.66
CA ASN A 70 -14.09 -13.77 7.82
C ASN A 70 -14.86 -13.91 6.49
N PRO A 71 -15.90 -13.08 6.24
CA PRO A 71 -16.66 -13.11 5.01
C PRO A 71 -15.92 -12.49 3.82
N GLU A 72 -14.79 -11.83 4.03
CA GLU A 72 -14.06 -11.14 2.96
C GLU A 72 -13.45 -12.13 1.97
N THR A 73 -13.63 -11.84 0.72
CA THR A 73 -13.05 -12.59 -0.41
C THR A 73 -12.58 -11.65 -1.50
N THR A 74 -11.84 -12.17 -2.47
CA THR A 74 -11.37 -11.41 -3.64
C THR A 74 -11.97 -12.00 -4.91
N THR A 75 -12.09 -11.20 -5.97
CA THR A 75 -12.47 -11.66 -7.29
C THR A 75 -11.38 -12.55 -7.90
N GLY A 76 -11.74 -13.37 -8.90
CA GLY A 76 -10.78 -14.26 -9.58
C GLY A 76 -10.41 -15.53 -8.82
N GLY A 77 -11.14 -15.87 -7.74
CA GLY A 77 -10.94 -17.10 -6.97
C GLY A 77 -9.71 -17.06 -6.04
N ASN A 78 -9.20 -18.25 -5.71
CA ASN A 78 -8.10 -18.37 -4.73
C ASN A 78 -6.70 -18.48 -5.37
N ALA A 79 -6.58 -18.58 -6.68
CA ALA A 79 -5.29 -18.85 -7.34
C ALA A 79 -4.22 -17.80 -6.98
N LEU A 80 -4.53 -16.50 -7.04
CA LEU A 80 -3.60 -15.43 -6.67
C LEU A 80 -3.09 -15.55 -5.23
N LYS A 81 -3.91 -16.04 -4.29
CA LYS A 81 -3.50 -16.22 -2.88
C LYS A 81 -2.35 -17.24 -2.76
N PHE A 82 -2.32 -18.25 -3.64
CA PHE A 82 -1.26 -19.27 -3.65
C PHE A 82 -0.04 -18.83 -4.45
N TYR A 83 -0.25 -18.28 -5.64
CA TYR A 83 0.84 -17.93 -6.56
C TYR A 83 1.64 -16.69 -6.09
N SER A 84 0.99 -15.70 -5.47
CA SER A 84 1.67 -14.48 -5.01
C SER A 84 2.83 -14.76 -4.04
N SER A 85 3.96 -14.12 -4.25
CA SER A 85 5.09 -14.11 -3.32
C SER A 85 4.84 -13.18 -2.15
N VAL A 86 4.30 -11.99 -2.41
CA VAL A 86 3.89 -11.01 -1.41
C VAL A 86 2.42 -10.69 -1.62
N ARG A 87 1.67 -10.56 -0.53
CA ARG A 87 0.28 -10.08 -0.53
C ARG A 87 0.11 -9.01 0.52
N MET A 88 -0.37 -7.88 0.09
CA MET A 88 -0.65 -6.73 0.95
C MET A 88 -2.14 -6.43 0.95
N GLU A 89 -2.64 -6.03 2.08
CA GLU A 89 -4.00 -5.54 2.28
C GLU A 89 -3.92 -4.06 2.62
N ILE A 90 -4.62 -3.22 1.84
CA ILE A 90 -4.70 -1.78 2.07
C ILE A 90 -6.09 -1.41 2.56
N ARG A 91 -6.15 -0.59 3.62
CA ARG A 91 -7.41 -0.07 4.19
C ARG A 91 -7.26 1.41 4.53
N SER A 92 -8.37 2.12 4.51
CA SER A 92 -8.42 3.46 5.09
C SER A 92 -8.27 3.38 6.61
N ALA A 93 -7.41 4.24 7.17
CA ALA A 93 -7.18 4.38 8.61
C ALA A 93 -7.62 5.74 9.15
N GLY A 94 -8.28 6.54 8.33
CA GLY A 94 -8.83 7.84 8.70
C GLY A 94 -8.76 8.86 7.58
N LYS A 95 -9.39 9.99 7.81
CA LYS A 95 -9.39 11.15 6.91
C LYS A 95 -8.38 12.16 7.43
N ILE A 96 -7.80 12.95 6.53
CA ILE A 96 -6.89 14.05 6.86
C ILE A 96 -7.60 15.33 6.48
N GLU A 97 -7.84 16.20 7.48
CA GLU A 97 -8.47 17.48 7.30
C GLU A 97 -7.40 18.58 7.27
N GLY A 98 -7.61 19.55 6.41
CA GLY A 98 -6.86 20.80 6.32
C GLY A 98 -7.78 22.00 6.51
N ASN A 99 -7.19 23.19 6.53
CA ASN A 99 -7.93 24.44 6.59
C ASN A 99 -8.25 24.91 5.17
N GLY A 100 -9.51 25.18 4.89
CA GLY A 100 -9.99 25.79 3.67
C GLY A 100 -10.61 27.17 3.93
N PRO A 101 -11.01 27.89 2.88
CA PRO A 101 -11.62 29.22 2.99
C PRO A 101 -12.90 29.21 3.85
N ASP A 102 -13.72 28.18 3.71
CA ASP A 102 -15.01 28.04 4.38
C ASP A 102 -14.97 27.07 5.57
N GLY A 103 -13.79 26.80 6.13
CA GLY A 103 -13.61 25.89 7.24
C GLY A 103 -12.73 24.68 6.92
N LYS A 104 -12.95 23.55 7.63
CA LYS A 104 -12.18 22.34 7.41
C LYS A 104 -12.53 21.65 6.08
N ILE A 105 -11.53 21.30 5.31
CA ILE A 105 -11.67 20.54 4.07
C ILE A 105 -10.90 19.22 4.16
N LEU A 106 -11.37 18.22 3.42
CA LEU A 106 -10.66 16.96 3.31
C LEU A 106 -9.49 17.12 2.32
N VAL A 107 -8.26 16.87 2.78
CA VAL A 107 -7.02 17.05 2.00
C VAL A 107 -6.30 15.73 1.72
N GLY A 108 -6.73 14.65 2.35
CA GLY A 108 -6.12 13.33 2.16
C GLY A 108 -6.77 12.24 2.99
N ASN A 109 -6.21 11.04 2.87
CA ASN A 109 -6.60 9.87 3.64
C ASN A 109 -5.37 9.23 4.26
N LYS A 110 -5.51 8.71 5.47
CA LYS A 110 -4.52 7.86 6.11
C LYS A 110 -4.73 6.42 5.63
N ALA A 111 -3.71 5.83 5.07
CA ALA A 111 -3.71 4.45 4.59
C ALA A 111 -3.01 3.53 5.60
N LYS A 112 -3.57 2.35 5.81
CA LYS A 112 -2.97 1.25 6.57
C LYS A 112 -2.72 0.09 5.64
N VAL A 113 -1.47 -0.31 5.46
CA VAL A 113 -1.06 -1.47 4.67
C VAL A 113 -0.59 -2.56 5.62
N LYS A 114 -1.15 -3.76 5.48
CA LYS A 114 -0.73 -4.96 6.20
C LYS A 114 -0.17 -5.98 5.22
N VAL A 115 1.03 -6.46 5.44
CA VAL A 115 1.61 -7.58 4.70
C VAL A 115 1.02 -8.87 5.24
N VAL A 116 0.06 -9.46 4.53
CA VAL A 116 -0.67 -10.66 4.99
C VAL A 116 -0.01 -11.97 4.53
N LYS A 117 0.89 -11.90 3.55
CA LYS A 117 1.73 -13.00 3.10
C LYS A 117 3.05 -12.46 2.57
N ASN A 118 4.14 -13.10 2.92
CA ASN A 118 5.46 -12.81 2.38
C ASN A 118 6.31 -14.09 2.36
N LYS A 119 6.86 -14.41 1.18
CA LYS A 119 7.74 -15.58 0.99
C LYS A 119 9.23 -15.22 1.06
N VAL A 120 9.56 -13.92 1.06
CA VAL A 120 10.94 -13.42 0.98
C VAL A 120 11.40 -12.70 2.25
N ALA A 121 10.49 -12.43 3.19
CA ALA A 121 10.78 -11.81 4.49
C ALA A 121 9.66 -12.15 5.49
N PRO A 122 9.82 -11.87 6.81
CA PRO A 122 8.77 -12.07 7.80
C PRO A 122 7.50 -11.29 7.45
N PRO A 123 6.32 -11.98 7.42
CA PRO A 123 5.04 -11.34 7.12
C PRO A 123 4.48 -10.58 8.34
N PHE A 124 3.26 -10.04 8.18
CA PHE A 124 2.41 -9.40 9.19
C PHE A 124 2.87 -8.01 9.66
N LYS A 125 3.90 -7.45 9.05
CA LYS A 125 4.26 -6.05 9.28
C LYS A 125 3.16 -5.11 8.78
N ILE A 126 3.02 -3.97 9.47
CA ILE A 126 2.02 -2.94 9.18
C ILE A 126 2.75 -1.63 8.94
N ALA A 127 2.40 -0.95 7.86
CA ALA A 127 2.77 0.43 7.59
C ALA A 127 1.50 1.31 7.59
N ILE A 128 1.62 2.51 8.15
CA ILE A 128 0.56 3.53 8.16
C ILE A 128 1.20 4.80 7.63
N PHE A 129 0.61 5.41 6.60
CA PHE A 129 1.11 6.62 5.98
C PHE A 129 -0.04 7.46 5.40
N ASP A 130 0.26 8.72 5.12
CA ASP A 130 -0.70 9.66 4.57
C ASP A 130 -0.67 9.66 3.05
N ILE A 131 -1.85 9.61 2.41
CA ILE A 131 -2.04 9.85 0.98
C ILE A 131 -2.74 11.19 0.83
N MET A 132 -2.01 12.19 0.34
CA MET A 132 -2.52 13.54 0.12
C MET A 132 -3.16 13.63 -1.26
N PHE A 133 -4.31 14.27 -1.38
CA PHE A 133 -4.96 14.50 -2.67
C PHE A 133 -4.06 15.34 -3.57
N ASN A 134 -3.97 14.97 -4.83
CA ASN A 134 -3.13 15.59 -5.87
C ASN A 134 -1.60 15.57 -5.63
N LYS A 135 -1.13 14.98 -4.51
CA LYS A 135 0.29 14.88 -4.16
C LYS A 135 0.79 13.45 -3.98
N GLY A 136 -0.14 12.50 -3.71
CA GLY A 136 0.21 11.11 -3.43
C GLY A 136 0.71 10.90 -1.99
N ILE A 137 1.60 9.94 -1.79
CA ILE A 137 2.14 9.59 -0.47
C ILE A 137 2.97 10.75 0.09
N SER A 138 2.68 11.15 1.34
CA SER A 138 3.41 12.21 2.06
C SER A 138 4.73 11.67 2.58
N TYR A 139 5.80 11.84 1.82
CA TYR A 139 7.14 11.39 2.17
C TYR A 139 7.63 12.01 3.49
N GLU A 140 7.53 13.33 3.62
CA GLU A 140 7.97 14.05 4.81
C GLU A 140 7.13 13.69 6.05
N GLY A 141 5.84 13.41 5.84
CA GLY A 141 4.95 12.95 6.92
C GLY A 141 5.36 11.58 7.44
N ASP A 142 5.67 10.65 6.55
CA ASP A 142 6.15 9.31 6.91
C ASP A 142 7.54 9.37 7.55
N LEU A 143 8.42 10.21 7.03
CA LEU A 143 9.76 10.43 7.57
C LEU A 143 9.73 10.95 9.01
N ILE A 144 8.86 11.92 9.33
CA ILE A 144 8.70 12.45 10.70
C ILE A 144 8.20 11.34 11.64
N ASP A 145 7.18 10.59 11.23
CA ASP A 145 6.58 9.54 12.05
C ASP A 145 7.61 8.42 12.32
N LEU A 146 8.44 8.07 11.34
CA LEU A 146 9.54 7.11 11.50
C LEU A 146 10.68 7.68 12.36
N ALA A 147 11.08 8.94 12.15
CA ALA A 147 12.13 9.57 12.93
C ALA A 147 11.74 9.68 14.42
N GLU A 148 10.48 9.98 14.73
CA GLU A 148 9.95 9.95 16.11
C GLU A 148 10.00 8.51 16.65
N ARG A 149 9.52 7.52 15.89
CA ARG A 149 9.45 6.12 16.29
C ARG A 149 10.84 5.51 16.60
N TYR A 150 11.86 5.90 15.84
CA TYR A 150 13.23 5.42 16.02
C TYR A 150 14.09 6.36 16.88
N SER A 151 13.47 7.35 17.54
CA SER A 151 14.12 8.29 18.45
C SER A 151 15.25 9.13 17.80
N ILE A 152 15.16 9.34 16.50
CA ILE A 152 16.02 10.23 15.72
C ILE A 152 15.55 11.67 15.86
N ALA A 153 14.24 11.89 15.78
CA ALA A 153 13.60 13.14 16.13
C ALA A 153 12.90 13.02 17.48
N ARG A 154 12.97 14.06 18.29
CA ARG A 154 12.29 14.13 19.58
C ARG A 154 11.02 14.97 19.46
N LYS A 155 9.93 14.45 20.00
CA LYS A 155 8.68 15.19 20.16
C LYS A 155 8.47 15.54 21.62
N ALA A 156 8.31 16.83 21.93
CA ALA A 156 8.01 17.33 23.25
C ALA A 156 6.74 18.22 23.18
N GLY A 157 5.62 17.67 23.61
CA GLY A 157 4.32 18.30 23.39
C GLY A 157 4.01 18.46 21.90
N ALA A 158 3.86 19.72 21.46
CA ALA A 158 3.65 20.04 20.05
C ALA A 158 4.94 20.25 19.24
N PHE A 159 6.10 20.32 19.90
CA PHE A 159 7.35 20.68 19.25
C PHE A 159 8.12 19.43 18.79
N TYR A 160 8.64 19.49 17.58
CA TYR A 160 9.56 18.51 17.01
C TYR A 160 10.97 19.09 16.96
N SER A 161 11.95 18.31 17.42
CA SER A 161 13.35 18.68 17.42
C SER A 161 14.20 17.59 16.77
N TYR A 162 15.20 18.02 16.02
CA TYR A 162 16.18 17.16 15.38
C TYR A 162 17.57 17.79 15.57
N GLN A 163 18.56 17.00 16.02
CA GLN A 163 19.90 17.48 16.33
C GLN A 163 19.87 18.75 17.22
N GLU A 164 19.10 18.70 18.31
CA GLU A 164 18.91 19.77 19.29
C GLU A 164 18.25 21.06 18.76
N LYS A 165 17.92 21.12 17.46
CA LYS A 165 17.18 22.23 16.87
C LYS A 165 15.70 21.93 16.79
N THR A 166 14.88 22.90 17.17
CA THR A 166 13.43 22.82 16.91
C THR A 166 13.18 22.97 15.41
N ILE A 167 12.55 21.98 14.79
CA ILE A 167 12.25 21.93 13.36
C ILE A 167 10.77 22.21 13.03
N GLY A 168 9.92 22.30 14.05
CA GLY A 168 8.52 22.72 13.86
C GLY A 168 7.67 22.59 15.10
N GLN A 169 6.59 23.35 15.11
CA GLN A 169 5.48 23.21 16.07
C GLN A 169 4.28 22.57 15.35
N GLY A 170 3.94 21.34 15.73
CA GLY A 170 2.95 20.51 15.06
C GLY A 170 3.49 19.81 13.82
N ARG A 171 2.85 18.71 13.47
CA ARG A 171 3.28 17.82 12.38
C ARG A 171 3.31 18.53 11.02
N GLU A 172 2.35 19.38 10.71
CA GLU A 172 2.27 20.08 9.42
C GLU A 172 3.40 21.11 9.25
N ASN A 173 3.70 21.90 10.29
CA ASN A 173 4.82 22.83 10.22
C ASN A 173 6.17 22.11 10.09
N THR A 174 6.31 20.96 10.75
CA THR A 174 7.51 20.12 10.64
C THR A 174 7.66 19.54 9.22
N LYS A 175 6.55 19.11 8.59
CA LYS A 175 6.55 18.70 7.18
C LYS A 175 7.00 19.84 6.26
N ASN A 176 6.43 21.04 6.45
CA ASN A 176 6.81 22.21 5.65
C ASN A 176 8.29 22.58 5.84
N TYR A 177 8.83 22.43 7.06
CA TYR A 177 10.25 22.63 7.31
C TYR A 177 11.10 21.62 6.51
N LEU A 178 10.77 20.33 6.51
CA LEU A 178 11.51 19.32 5.76
C LEU A 178 11.39 19.53 4.24
N ILE A 179 10.25 19.97 3.74
CA ILE A 179 10.07 20.36 2.33
C ILE A 179 10.99 21.52 1.96
N ALA A 180 11.12 22.51 2.84
CA ALA A 180 11.97 23.69 2.63
C ALA A 180 13.47 23.40 2.83
N ASN A 181 13.83 22.31 3.53
CA ASN A 181 15.21 21.92 3.84
C ASN A 181 15.46 20.46 3.42
N PRO A 182 15.60 20.18 2.12
CA PRO A 182 15.71 18.81 1.60
C PRO A 182 16.98 18.09 2.06
N GLU A 183 18.06 18.80 2.35
CA GLU A 183 19.29 18.25 2.91
C GLU A 183 19.07 17.66 4.31
N VAL A 184 18.27 18.33 5.15
CA VAL A 184 17.90 17.84 6.49
C VAL A 184 17.03 16.59 6.35
N ALA A 185 16.06 16.61 5.42
CA ALA A 185 15.22 15.46 5.16
C ALA A 185 16.02 14.24 4.67
N GLN A 186 17.00 14.44 3.77
CA GLN A 186 17.87 13.37 3.30
C GLN A 186 18.75 12.79 4.39
N GLN A 187 19.32 13.64 5.27
CA GLN A 187 20.12 13.18 6.38
C GLN A 187 19.27 12.38 7.38
N MET A 188 18.12 12.91 7.78
CA MET A 188 17.17 12.21 8.65
C MET A 188 16.74 10.86 8.05
N HIS A 189 16.49 10.81 6.74
CA HIS A 189 16.16 9.56 6.04
C HIS A 189 17.28 8.51 6.15
N LYS A 190 18.53 8.91 5.96
CA LYS A 190 19.68 8.00 6.09
C LYS A 190 19.74 7.39 7.49
N GLU A 191 19.62 8.23 8.52
CA GLU A 191 19.65 7.79 9.92
C GLU A 191 18.48 6.84 10.24
N VAL A 192 17.27 7.13 9.72
CA VAL A 192 16.10 6.25 9.86
C VAL A 192 16.36 4.89 9.20
N VAL A 193 16.89 4.87 7.98
CA VAL A 193 17.19 3.62 7.26
C VAL A 193 18.25 2.80 7.98
N GLU A 194 19.28 3.43 8.55
CA GLU A 194 20.31 2.75 9.35
C GLU A 194 19.71 2.12 10.61
N LYS A 195 18.87 2.85 11.34
CA LYS A 195 18.17 2.33 12.52
C LYS A 195 17.23 1.18 12.20
N ILE A 196 16.53 1.25 11.06
CA ILE A 196 15.67 0.15 10.60
C ILE A 196 16.52 -1.09 10.34
N LYS A 197 17.66 -0.96 9.67
CA LYS A 197 18.56 -2.10 9.38
C LYS A 197 19.08 -2.73 10.66
N GLU A 198 19.51 -1.94 11.65
CA GLU A 198 19.94 -2.43 12.96
C GLU A 198 18.82 -3.20 13.70
N SER A 199 17.55 -2.80 13.53
CA SER A 199 16.41 -3.43 14.19
C SER A 199 15.93 -4.73 13.54
N ILE A 200 16.46 -5.08 12.36
CA ILE A 200 16.06 -6.29 11.61
C ILE A 200 17.05 -7.45 11.88
N VAL A 201 18.21 -7.16 12.43
CA VAL A 201 19.21 -8.14 12.87
C VAL A 201 18.82 -8.66 14.26
#